data_d3e2b84abdb6bc76796ae1d1425bf4e0
#
_entry.id   d3e2b84abdb6bc76796ae1d1425bf4e0
#
_cell.length_a   1.000
_cell.length_b   1.000
_cell.length_c   1.000
_cell.angle_alpha   90.00
_cell.angle_beta   90.00
_cell.angle_gamma   90.00
#
_symmetry.space_group_name_H-M   'P 1'
#
loop_
_entity.id
_entity.type
_entity.pdbx_description
1 polymer ?
#
loop_
_entity_poly.entity_id
_entity_poly.type
_entity_poly.pdbx_seq_one_letter_code
_entity_poly.pdbx_strand_id
1 'polypeptide(L)'
;LPLTSSVVFGGVKINPQMQRLRGGCDVLVATPGRLLDLYQQNAVKFDHLEVLILDEADRMLDMGFIRDIRKILALLPAKRQNLLFSATFSNEIRTLAEGLLDNPVQVEVAARNTAAESIKQSVYPVDQSQKTALLSKLVRDNGWEQVLVFTRTKHGANRLTQKLERDGITAAAIHGNKSQGARTRALADF
;
A
#
# COMPACT_ATOMS: atom_id res chain seq x y z
N LEU A 1 -25.69 -8.17 4.98
CA LEU A 1 -26.17 -7.62 3.71
C LEU A 1 -25.65 -8.48 2.58
N PRO A 2 -26.45 -8.87 1.59
CA PRO A 2 -26.00 -9.62 0.42
C PRO A 2 -25.30 -8.69 -0.59
N LEU A 3 -24.13 -8.13 -0.20
CA LEU A 3 -23.33 -7.26 -1.06
C LEU A 3 -22.26 -8.05 -1.78
N THR A 4 -22.12 -7.80 -3.07
CA THR A 4 -21.03 -8.34 -3.88
C THR A 4 -19.83 -7.40 -3.85
N SER A 5 -18.62 -7.96 -3.75
CA SER A 5 -17.40 -7.17 -3.74
C SER A 5 -16.39 -7.68 -4.74
N SER A 6 -15.58 -6.78 -5.28
CA SER A 6 -14.47 -7.11 -6.17
C SER A 6 -13.23 -6.30 -5.81
N VAL A 7 -12.05 -6.93 -6.01
CA VAL A 7 -10.75 -6.28 -5.80
C VAL A 7 -10.00 -6.24 -7.12
N VAL A 8 -9.47 -5.06 -7.48
CA VAL A 8 -8.70 -4.83 -8.70
C VAL A 8 -7.42 -4.06 -8.41
N PHE A 9 -6.29 -4.52 -8.95
CA PHE A 9 -4.99 -3.92 -8.69
C PHE A 9 -4.01 -4.17 -9.85
N GLY A 10 -2.96 -3.37 -9.91
CA GLY A 10 -1.90 -3.45 -10.92
C GLY A 10 -0.95 -4.64 -10.71
N GLY A 11 -0.03 -4.83 -11.67
CA GLY A 11 0.99 -5.87 -11.60
C GLY A 11 0.54 -7.28 -12.00
N VAL A 12 -0.74 -7.46 -12.33
CA VAL A 12 -1.33 -8.72 -12.82
C VAL A 12 -2.13 -8.48 -14.10
N LYS A 13 -2.46 -9.54 -14.83
CA LYS A 13 -3.25 -9.46 -16.07
C LYS A 13 -4.61 -8.80 -15.80
N ILE A 14 -5.02 -7.89 -16.72
CA ILE A 14 -6.28 -7.14 -16.60
C ILE A 14 -7.51 -7.98 -16.94
N ASN A 15 -7.41 -8.86 -17.95
CA ASN A 15 -8.55 -9.62 -18.48
C ASN A 15 -9.33 -10.42 -17.41
N PRO A 16 -8.70 -11.14 -16.47
CA PRO A 16 -9.43 -11.82 -15.42
C PRO A 16 -10.19 -10.88 -14.49
N GLN A 17 -9.68 -9.63 -14.30
CA GLN A 17 -10.37 -8.63 -13.50
C GLN A 17 -11.57 -8.05 -14.26
N MET A 18 -11.42 -7.77 -15.56
CA MET A 18 -12.54 -7.36 -16.42
C MET A 18 -13.66 -8.40 -16.44
N GLN A 19 -13.30 -9.69 -16.52
CA GLN A 19 -14.29 -10.77 -16.51
C GLN A 19 -15.10 -10.81 -15.20
N ARG A 20 -14.44 -10.62 -14.06
CA ARG A 20 -15.12 -10.57 -12.76
C ARG A 20 -16.07 -9.37 -12.61
N LEU A 21 -15.77 -8.26 -13.26
CA LEU A 21 -16.60 -7.05 -13.22
C LEU A 21 -17.80 -7.07 -14.18
N ARG A 22 -17.93 -8.05 -15.07
CA ARG A 22 -19.04 -8.12 -16.06
C ARG A 22 -20.42 -8.14 -15.43
N GLY A 23 -20.55 -8.74 -14.24
CA GLY A 23 -21.80 -8.80 -13.49
C GLY A 23 -22.07 -7.57 -12.62
N GLY A 24 -21.17 -6.58 -12.64
CA GLY A 24 -21.17 -5.49 -11.66
C GLY A 24 -20.70 -5.94 -10.27
N CYS A 25 -20.59 -5.00 -9.35
CA CYS A 25 -20.39 -5.25 -7.93
C CYS A 25 -20.86 -4.04 -7.13
N ASP A 26 -21.27 -4.27 -5.88
CA ASP A 26 -21.73 -3.23 -4.97
C ASP A 26 -20.54 -2.49 -4.33
N VAL A 27 -19.45 -3.20 -4.07
CA VAL A 27 -18.22 -2.65 -3.49
C VAL A 27 -17.03 -2.98 -4.37
N LEU A 28 -16.33 -1.96 -4.85
CA LEU A 28 -15.10 -2.12 -5.64
C LEU A 28 -13.91 -1.56 -4.88
N VAL A 29 -12.97 -2.42 -4.51
CA VAL A 29 -11.68 -2.02 -3.94
C VAL A 29 -10.64 -1.97 -5.06
N ALA A 30 -10.00 -0.82 -5.26
CA ALA A 30 -9.16 -0.60 -6.41
C ALA A 30 -7.90 0.20 -6.11
N THR A 31 -6.78 -0.13 -6.79
CA THR A 31 -5.66 0.82 -6.88
C THR A 31 -5.91 1.82 -8.02
N PRO A 32 -5.50 3.11 -7.86
CA PRO A 32 -5.89 4.19 -8.78
C PRO A 32 -5.57 3.92 -10.25
N GLY A 33 -4.35 3.49 -10.57
CA GLY A 33 -3.95 3.22 -11.96
C GLY A 33 -4.77 2.10 -12.60
N ARG A 34 -5.02 0.99 -11.89
CA ARG A 34 -5.82 -0.11 -12.42
C ARG A 34 -7.28 0.28 -12.61
N LEU A 35 -7.82 1.10 -11.73
CA LEU A 35 -9.20 1.61 -11.86
C LEU A 35 -9.36 2.44 -13.14
N LEU A 36 -8.39 3.32 -13.45
CA LEU A 36 -8.38 4.09 -14.69
C LEU A 36 -8.25 3.19 -15.93
N ASP A 37 -7.38 2.17 -15.91
CA ASP A 37 -7.24 1.21 -17.00
C ASP A 37 -8.58 0.50 -17.29
N LEU A 38 -9.27 0.07 -16.24
CA LEU A 38 -10.57 -0.62 -16.37
C LEU A 38 -11.66 0.31 -16.88
N TYR A 39 -11.66 1.57 -16.43
CA TYR A 39 -12.60 2.58 -16.92
C TYR A 39 -12.37 2.87 -18.43
N GLN A 40 -11.12 3.06 -18.85
CA GLN A 40 -10.76 3.29 -20.26
C GLN A 40 -11.16 2.13 -21.17
N GLN A 41 -11.20 0.90 -20.65
CA GLN A 41 -11.63 -0.29 -21.37
C GLN A 41 -13.13 -0.58 -21.21
N ASN A 42 -13.91 0.36 -20.68
CA ASN A 42 -15.36 0.21 -20.42
C ASN A 42 -15.71 -1.02 -19.56
N ALA A 43 -14.80 -1.48 -18.71
CA ALA A 43 -15.02 -2.60 -17.81
C ALA A 43 -15.65 -2.18 -16.47
N VAL A 44 -15.64 -0.89 -16.17
CA VAL A 44 -16.27 -0.28 -14.99
C VAL A 44 -16.92 1.04 -15.39
N LYS A 45 -18.06 1.35 -14.77
CA LYS A 45 -18.78 2.63 -14.90
C LYS A 45 -19.03 3.18 -13.50
N PHE A 46 -19.14 4.49 -13.40
CA PHE A 46 -19.32 5.17 -12.11
C PHE A 46 -20.66 5.90 -11.98
N ASP A 47 -21.56 5.76 -12.95
CA ASP A 47 -22.82 6.54 -13.03
C ASP A 47 -23.69 6.41 -11.77
N HIS A 48 -23.61 5.29 -11.07
CA HIS A 48 -24.39 4.98 -9.88
C HIS A 48 -23.56 4.93 -8.59
N LEU A 49 -22.36 5.52 -8.61
CA LEU A 49 -21.51 5.55 -7.42
C LEU A 49 -22.10 6.49 -6.37
N GLU A 50 -22.38 5.97 -5.20
CA GLU A 50 -22.97 6.71 -4.06
C GLU A 50 -21.92 7.09 -3.02
N VAL A 51 -20.89 6.27 -2.83
CA VAL A 51 -19.86 6.46 -1.80
C VAL A 51 -18.47 6.29 -2.40
N LEU A 52 -17.60 7.27 -2.17
CA LEU A 52 -16.18 7.19 -2.45
C LEU A 52 -15.39 7.13 -1.14
N ILE A 53 -14.49 6.16 -1.05
CA ILE A 53 -13.55 6.05 0.06
C ILE A 53 -12.13 6.17 -0.48
N LEU A 54 -11.38 7.15 0.00
CA LEU A 54 -9.92 7.23 -0.17
C LEU A 54 -9.27 6.77 1.12
N ASP A 55 -8.71 5.57 1.11
CA ASP A 55 -8.01 4.99 2.25
C ASP A 55 -6.49 5.07 2.04
N GLU A 56 -5.74 5.25 3.13
CA GLU A 56 -4.29 5.51 3.09
C GLU A 56 -3.90 6.63 2.12
N ALA A 57 -4.60 7.77 2.21
CA ALA A 57 -4.44 8.88 1.26
C ALA A 57 -2.99 9.43 1.23
N ASP A 58 -2.32 9.52 2.36
CA ASP A 58 -0.90 9.87 2.47
C ASP A 58 -0.02 8.90 1.69
N ARG A 59 -0.27 7.61 1.81
CA ARG A 59 0.46 6.58 1.07
C ARG A 59 0.26 6.71 -0.44
N MET A 60 -0.96 6.99 -0.87
CA MET A 60 -1.24 7.21 -2.29
C MET A 60 -0.52 8.45 -2.83
N LEU A 61 -0.41 9.52 -2.05
CA LEU A 61 0.35 10.71 -2.43
C LEU A 61 1.85 10.42 -2.52
N ASP A 62 2.44 9.77 -1.52
CA ASP A 62 3.85 9.36 -1.50
C ASP A 62 4.23 8.50 -2.71
N MET A 63 3.30 7.67 -3.18
CA MET A 63 3.47 6.85 -4.38
C MET A 63 3.23 7.61 -5.69
N GLY A 64 2.89 8.90 -5.66
CA GLY A 64 2.67 9.76 -6.82
C GLY A 64 1.31 9.61 -7.50
N PHE A 65 0.34 8.96 -6.87
CA PHE A 65 -1.00 8.74 -7.44
C PHE A 65 -1.92 9.98 -7.44
N ILE A 66 -1.45 11.14 -6.99
CA ILE A 66 -2.30 12.34 -6.92
C ILE A 66 -2.92 12.71 -8.28
N ARG A 67 -2.18 12.52 -9.38
CA ARG A 67 -2.69 12.79 -10.74
C ARG A 67 -3.80 11.81 -11.14
N ASP A 68 -3.64 10.55 -10.79
CA ASP A 68 -4.62 9.50 -11.10
C ASP A 68 -5.87 9.67 -10.23
N ILE A 69 -5.72 10.00 -8.96
CA ILE A 69 -6.83 10.33 -8.06
C ILE A 69 -7.64 11.50 -8.64
N ARG A 70 -7.01 12.60 -9.06
CA ARG A 70 -7.72 13.73 -9.68
C ARG A 70 -8.47 13.34 -10.95
N LYS A 71 -7.90 12.49 -11.79
CA LYS A 71 -8.59 11.97 -12.98
C LYS A 71 -9.81 11.14 -12.59
N ILE A 72 -9.68 10.26 -11.60
CA ILE A 72 -10.81 9.46 -11.10
C ILE A 72 -11.91 10.39 -10.57
N LEU A 73 -11.58 11.34 -9.70
CA LEU A 73 -12.54 12.28 -9.13
C LEU A 73 -13.35 13.04 -10.20
N ALA A 74 -12.71 13.40 -11.31
CA ALA A 74 -13.36 14.07 -12.44
C ALA A 74 -14.34 13.18 -13.21
N LEU A 75 -14.28 11.85 -13.05
CA LEU A 75 -15.16 10.87 -13.70
C LEU A 75 -16.35 10.47 -12.83
N LEU A 76 -16.32 10.82 -11.54
CA LEU A 76 -17.33 10.37 -10.58
C LEU A 76 -18.53 11.33 -10.56
N PRO A 77 -19.75 10.85 -10.23
CA PRO A 77 -20.93 11.70 -10.03
C PRO A 77 -20.68 12.80 -9.01
N ALA A 78 -21.22 14.00 -9.24
CA ALA A 78 -21.09 15.12 -8.31
C ALA A 78 -21.76 14.82 -6.96
N LYS A 79 -22.94 14.18 -6.98
CA LYS A 79 -23.68 13.81 -5.78
C LYS A 79 -23.20 12.45 -5.29
N ARG A 80 -22.37 12.46 -4.25
CA ARG A 80 -21.87 11.25 -3.58
C ARG A 80 -21.40 11.59 -2.16
N GLN A 81 -21.32 10.60 -1.31
CA GLN A 81 -20.61 10.72 -0.04
C GLN A 81 -19.11 10.49 -0.26
N ASN A 82 -18.27 11.34 0.33
CA ASN A 82 -16.83 11.17 0.30
C ASN A 82 -16.30 10.90 1.71
N LEU A 83 -15.44 9.88 1.84
CA LEU A 83 -14.68 9.58 3.05
C LEU A 83 -13.21 9.57 2.73
N LEU A 84 -12.40 10.16 3.60
CA LEU A 84 -10.95 10.20 3.47
C LEU A 84 -10.31 9.70 4.76
N PHE A 85 -9.47 8.67 4.63
CA PHE A 85 -8.69 8.11 5.73
C PHE A 85 -7.20 8.29 5.44
N SER A 86 -6.46 8.74 6.45
CA SER A 86 -5.01 8.96 6.33
C SER A 86 -4.36 8.85 7.71
N ALA A 87 -3.19 8.23 7.77
CA ALA A 87 -2.40 8.15 9.00
C ALA A 87 -1.70 9.48 9.32
N THR A 88 -1.46 10.31 8.30
CA THR A 88 -0.80 11.62 8.45
C THR A 88 -1.63 12.73 7.83
N PHE A 89 -1.45 13.97 8.30
CA PHE A 89 -2.16 15.15 7.81
C PHE A 89 -1.17 16.22 7.35
N SER A 90 -0.40 15.89 6.28
CA SER A 90 0.47 16.85 5.60
C SER A 90 -0.33 17.94 4.90
N ASN A 91 0.34 19.01 4.43
CA ASN A 91 -0.33 20.09 3.67
C ASN A 91 -0.96 19.56 2.38
N GLU A 92 -0.34 18.58 1.73
CA GLU A 92 -0.86 17.94 0.52
C GLU A 92 -2.15 17.16 0.80
N ILE A 93 -2.23 16.45 1.94
CA ILE A 93 -3.44 15.74 2.37
C ILE A 93 -4.54 16.75 2.70
N ARG A 94 -4.23 17.86 3.35
CA ARG A 94 -5.20 18.94 3.63
C ARG A 94 -5.78 19.50 2.35
N THR A 95 -4.92 19.85 1.37
CA THR A 95 -5.35 20.34 0.07
C THR A 95 -6.23 19.34 -0.68
N LEU A 96 -5.92 18.04 -0.59
CA LEU A 96 -6.76 16.98 -1.16
C LEU A 96 -8.12 16.92 -0.44
N ALA A 97 -8.13 16.97 0.89
CA ALA A 97 -9.34 16.93 1.70
C ALA A 97 -10.26 18.14 1.43
N GLU A 98 -9.70 19.35 1.39
CA GLU A 98 -10.43 20.59 1.08
C GLU A 98 -11.07 20.57 -0.31
N GLY A 99 -10.40 19.95 -1.30
CA GLY A 99 -10.95 19.80 -2.65
C GLY A 99 -11.95 18.65 -2.83
N LEU A 100 -12.01 17.73 -1.87
CA LEU A 100 -12.83 16.52 -1.97
C LEU A 100 -14.04 16.54 -1.05
N LEU A 101 -13.90 17.09 0.16
CA LEU A 101 -14.89 17.00 1.24
C LEU A 101 -15.66 18.31 1.38
N ASP A 102 -16.95 18.20 1.64
CA ASP A 102 -17.83 19.33 1.92
C ASP A 102 -18.27 19.27 3.39
N ASN A 103 -17.84 20.23 4.19
CA ASN A 103 -18.12 20.36 5.62
C ASN A 103 -17.98 19.02 6.39
N PRO A 104 -16.83 18.34 6.33
CA PRO A 104 -16.67 17.00 6.86
C PRO A 104 -16.66 16.97 8.39
N VAL A 105 -17.15 15.88 8.96
CA VAL A 105 -16.86 15.53 10.35
C VAL A 105 -15.44 14.98 10.42
N GLN A 106 -14.60 15.60 11.22
CA GLN A 106 -13.23 15.13 11.46
C GLN A 106 -13.18 14.29 12.73
N VAL A 107 -12.64 13.07 12.58
CA VAL A 107 -12.39 12.15 13.70
C VAL A 107 -10.89 11.87 13.78
N GLU A 108 -10.28 12.27 14.88
CA GLU A 108 -8.86 12.03 15.16
C GLU A 108 -8.72 10.94 16.24
N VAL A 109 -8.08 9.81 15.90
CA VAL A 109 -8.04 8.61 16.75
C VAL A 109 -6.76 8.53 17.59
N ALA A 110 -5.69 9.21 17.20
CA ALA A 110 -4.40 9.22 17.90
C ALA A 110 -3.73 10.59 17.83
N ALA A 111 -2.98 10.94 18.88
CA ALA A 111 -2.13 12.12 18.84
C ALA A 111 -1.06 11.99 17.75
N ARG A 112 -0.87 13.05 16.96
CA ARG A 112 0.08 13.09 15.85
C ARG A 112 1.50 12.79 16.32
N ASN A 113 2.17 11.84 15.65
CA ASN A 113 3.60 11.54 15.82
C ASN A 113 4.03 11.02 17.21
N THR A 114 3.18 10.34 17.94
CA THR A 114 3.63 9.60 19.13
C THR A 114 4.21 8.24 18.68
N ALA A 115 5.48 7.99 19.07
CA ALA A 115 6.03 6.64 18.98
C ALA A 115 5.13 5.70 19.80
N ALA A 116 4.76 4.54 19.26
CA ALA A 116 3.98 3.58 20.01
C ALA A 116 4.79 3.16 21.26
N GLU A 117 4.30 3.49 22.44
CA GLU A 117 4.98 3.21 23.73
C GLU A 117 5.24 1.71 23.93
N SER A 118 4.46 0.85 23.24
CA SER A 118 4.62 -0.60 23.27
C SER A 118 5.80 -1.12 22.44
N ILE A 119 6.47 -0.29 21.61
CA ILE A 119 7.58 -0.72 20.75
C ILE A 119 8.91 -0.43 21.42
N LYS A 120 9.65 -1.49 21.78
CA LYS A 120 11.03 -1.37 22.24
C LYS A 120 11.93 -0.99 21.07
N GLN A 121 12.52 0.20 21.14
CA GLN A 121 13.41 0.72 20.11
C GLN A 121 14.87 0.58 20.56
N SER A 122 15.77 0.23 19.62
CA SER A 122 17.20 0.12 19.86
C SER A 122 17.98 0.68 18.68
N VAL A 123 19.08 1.38 18.93
CA VAL A 123 19.99 1.92 17.91
C VAL A 123 21.35 1.28 18.09
N TYR A 124 21.91 0.76 17.01
CA TYR A 124 23.22 0.12 16.97
C TYR A 124 24.15 0.95 16.08
N PRO A 125 25.06 1.77 16.61
CA PRO A 125 26.09 2.42 15.84
C PRO A 125 27.06 1.35 15.28
N VAL A 126 27.19 1.31 13.96
CA VAL A 126 27.96 0.29 13.27
C VAL A 126 28.42 0.79 11.89
N ASP A 127 29.61 0.41 11.47
CA ASP A 127 30.11 0.70 10.12
C ASP A 127 29.24 0.06 9.05
N GLN A 128 29.14 0.73 7.91
CA GLN A 128 28.32 0.27 6.78
C GLN A 128 28.69 -1.16 6.34
N SER A 129 29.97 -1.51 6.35
CA SER A 129 30.47 -2.84 6.00
C SER A 129 30.01 -3.94 6.96
N GLN A 130 29.76 -3.60 8.22
CA GLN A 130 29.40 -4.53 9.29
C GLN A 130 27.88 -4.69 9.49
N LYS A 131 27.05 -3.85 8.87
CA LYS A 131 25.59 -3.86 9.07
C LYS A 131 24.95 -5.23 8.84
N THR A 132 25.37 -5.95 7.78
CA THR A 132 24.79 -7.26 7.47
C THR A 132 25.23 -8.32 8.48
N ALA A 133 26.49 -8.31 8.90
CA ALA A 133 27.01 -9.23 9.93
C ALA A 133 26.30 -8.99 11.27
N LEU A 134 26.11 -7.73 11.65
CA LEU A 134 25.35 -7.37 12.84
C LEU A 134 23.92 -7.89 12.78
N LEU A 135 23.21 -7.69 11.66
CA LEU A 135 21.84 -8.18 11.49
C LEU A 135 21.79 -9.71 11.63
N SER A 136 22.67 -10.45 10.92
CA SER A 136 22.74 -11.92 11.04
C SER A 136 22.96 -12.36 12.49
N LYS A 137 23.84 -11.65 13.21
CA LYS A 137 24.11 -11.92 14.62
C LYS A 137 22.86 -11.64 15.49
N LEU A 138 22.21 -10.49 15.33
CA LEU A 138 21.02 -10.14 16.10
C LEU A 138 19.88 -11.13 15.90
N VAL A 139 19.63 -11.56 14.67
CA VAL A 139 18.59 -12.56 14.37
C VAL A 139 18.86 -13.87 15.11
N ARG A 140 20.10 -14.36 15.09
CA ARG A 140 20.49 -15.62 15.75
C ARG A 140 20.50 -15.50 17.26
N ASP A 141 21.14 -14.47 17.81
CA ASP A 141 21.34 -14.32 19.24
C ASP A 141 19.99 -14.12 19.99
N ASN A 142 19.01 -13.50 19.31
CA ASN A 142 17.69 -13.27 19.89
C ASN A 142 16.66 -14.32 19.50
N GLY A 143 17.00 -15.29 18.62
CA GLY A 143 16.05 -16.30 18.15
C GLY A 143 14.85 -15.70 17.41
N TRP A 144 15.04 -14.61 16.66
CA TRP A 144 13.93 -13.96 15.97
C TRP A 144 13.45 -14.79 14.79
N GLU A 145 12.17 -15.12 14.78
CA GLU A 145 11.54 -15.96 13.73
C GLU A 145 10.99 -15.11 12.59
N GLN A 146 10.32 -14.00 12.89
CA GLN A 146 9.77 -13.07 11.90
C GLN A 146 10.46 -11.71 11.99
N VAL A 147 11.20 -11.35 10.94
CA VAL A 147 11.98 -10.09 10.90
C VAL A 147 11.72 -9.35 9.61
N LEU A 148 11.15 -8.15 9.70
CA LEU A 148 10.96 -7.26 8.56
C LEU A 148 12.11 -6.24 8.49
N VAL A 149 12.88 -6.26 7.40
CA VAL A 149 14.04 -5.40 7.20
C VAL A 149 13.80 -4.42 6.06
N PHE A 150 13.86 -3.12 6.36
CA PHE A 150 13.78 -2.07 5.35
C PHE A 150 15.18 -1.72 4.81
N THR A 151 15.30 -1.67 3.49
CA THR A 151 16.54 -1.27 2.80
C THR A 151 16.28 -0.07 1.90
N ARG A 152 17.30 0.78 1.72
CA ARG A 152 17.17 1.99 0.89
C ARG A 152 17.00 1.69 -0.61
N THR A 153 17.48 0.55 -1.09
CA THR A 153 17.48 0.22 -2.52
C THR A 153 17.06 -1.22 -2.79
N LYS A 154 16.47 -1.46 -3.97
CA LYS A 154 16.12 -2.81 -4.47
C LYS A 154 17.35 -3.73 -4.57
N HIS A 155 18.50 -3.21 -5.02
CA HIS A 155 19.77 -3.94 -5.06
C HIS A 155 20.28 -4.27 -3.66
N GLY A 156 20.10 -3.35 -2.71
CA GLY A 156 20.44 -3.59 -1.30
C GLY A 156 19.62 -4.74 -0.73
N ALA A 157 18.29 -4.76 -0.99
CA ALA A 157 17.42 -5.85 -0.58
C ALA A 157 17.91 -7.20 -1.13
N ASN A 158 18.15 -7.30 -2.45
CA ASN A 158 18.62 -8.54 -3.05
C ASN A 158 19.96 -9.03 -2.48
N ARG A 159 20.95 -8.12 -2.33
CA ARG A 159 22.25 -8.48 -1.74
C ARG A 159 22.13 -8.94 -0.30
N LEU A 160 21.30 -8.27 0.47
CA LEU A 160 21.06 -8.64 1.87
C LEU A 160 20.43 -10.04 1.96
N THR A 161 19.39 -10.32 1.18
CA THR A 161 18.77 -11.65 1.10
C THR A 161 19.79 -12.73 0.81
N GLN A 162 20.59 -12.57 -0.25
CA GLN A 162 21.63 -13.54 -0.61
C GLN A 162 22.67 -13.77 0.51
N LYS A 163 23.02 -12.71 1.24
CA LYS A 163 23.97 -12.85 2.35
C LYS A 163 23.35 -13.57 3.55
N LEU A 164 22.11 -13.25 3.90
CA LEU A 164 21.38 -13.93 4.97
C LEU A 164 21.20 -15.43 4.68
N GLU A 165 20.85 -15.78 3.42
CA GLU A 165 20.75 -17.17 2.98
C GLU A 165 22.09 -17.93 3.10
N ARG A 166 23.22 -17.29 2.73
CA ARG A 166 24.57 -17.88 2.94
C ARG A 166 24.89 -18.06 4.40
N ASP A 167 24.39 -17.17 5.24
CA ASP A 167 24.53 -17.26 6.70
C ASP A 167 23.54 -18.26 7.33
N GLY A 168 22.72 -18.99 6.52
CA GLY A 168 21.76 -19.99 6.99
C GLY A 168 20.46 -19.41 7.54
N ILE A 169 20.15 -18.14 7.24
CA ILE A 169 18.92 -17.47 7.62
C ILE A 169 17.99 -17.43 6.39
N THR A 170 16.81 -18.05 6.48
CA THR A 170 15.81 -17.97 5.41
C THR A 170 15.35 -16.52 5.21
N ALA A 171 15.43 -16.03 3.98
CA ALA A 171 15.11 -14.65 3.67
C ALA A 171 14.50 -14.49 2.27
N ALA A 172 13.60 -13.51 2.11
CA ALA A 172 13.04 -13.14 0.82
C ALA A 172 13.05 -11.62 0.63
N ALA A 173 13.23 -11.16 -0.62
CA ALA A 173 13.16 -9.73 -0.94
C ALA A 173 11.85 -9.39 -1.62
N ILE A 174 11.17 -8.33 -1.13
CA ILE A 174 9.96 -7.78 -1.74
C ILE A 174 10.26 -6.36 -2.23
N HIS A 175 10.13 -6.12 -3.53
CA HIS A 175 10.31 -4.79 -4.14
C HIS A 175 9.73 -4.74 -5.56
N GLY A 176 9.62 -3.55 -6.15
CA GLY A 176 8.94 -3.32 -7.43
C GLY A 176 9.52 -4.05 -8.65
N ASN A 177 10.77 -4.56 -8.60
CA ASN A 177 11.36 -5.36 -9.70
C ASN A 177 11.10 -6.88 -9.54
N LYS A 178 10.43 -7.31 -8.47
CA LYS A 178 9.96 -8.71 -8.33
C LYS A 178 8.58 -8.84 -8.98
N SER A 179 8.31 -10.00 -9.61
CA SER A 179 6.99 -10.30 -10.13
C SER A 179 5.94 -10.32 -9.01
N GLN A 180 4.67 -10.07 -9.35
CA GLN A 180 3.61 -10.10 -8.34
C GLN A 180 3.53 -11.48 -7.66
N GLY A 181 3.68 -12.58 -8.44
CA GLY A 181 3.68 -13.92 -7.86
C GLY A 181 4.81 -14.16 -6.84
N ALA A 182 6.04 -13.64 -7.13
CA ALA A 182 7.14 -13.73 -6.18
C ALA A 182 6.88 -12.91 -4.90
N ARG A 183 6.27 -11.75 -5.04
CA ARG A 183 5.90 -10.89 -3.89
C ARG A 183 4.82 -11.53 -3.04
N THR A 184 3.78 -12.09 -3.68
CA THR A 184 2.69 -12.79 -2.98
C THR A 184 3.22 -14.01 -2.22
N ARG A 185 4.12 -14.79 -2.84
CA ARG A 185 4.75 -15.93 -2.18
C ARG A 185 5.58 -15.49 -0.97
N ALA A 186 6.47 -14.51 -1.15
CA ALA A 186 7.32 -14.03 -0.06
C ALA A 186 6.51 -13.49 1.13
N LEU A 187 5.31 -12.92 0.88
CA LEU A 187 4.41 -12.48 1.93
C LEU A 187 3.67 -13.64 2.60
N ALA A 188 3.33 -14.68 1.84
CA ALA A 188 2.65 -15.86 2.38
C ALA A 188 3.59 -16.74 3.23
N ASP A 189 4.88 -16.75 2.86
CA ASP A 189 5.92 -17.51 3.56
C ASP A 189 6.42 -16.78 4.84
N PHE A 190 6.10 -15.49 5.00
CA PHE A 190 6.41 -14.66 6.17
C PHE A 190 5.39 -14.83 7.29
#